data_3a3cc7f66784f4af2cfed97a7348f7cb
#
_entry.id   3a3cc7f66784f4af2cfed97a7348f7cb
#
_cell.length_a   1.000
_cell.length_b   1.000
_cell.length_c   1.000
_cell.angle_alpha   90.00
_cell.angle_beta   90.00
_cell.angle_gamma   90.00
#
_symmetry.space_group_name_H-M   'P 1'
#
loop_
_entity.id
_entity.type
_entity.pdbx_description
1 polymer ?
#
loop_
_entity_poly.entity_id
_entity_poly.type
_entity_poly.pdbx_seq_one_letter_code
_entity_poly.pdbx_strand_id
1 'polypeptide(L)'
;RADNSVRVLSNACRHRGMPVAQGAGNARRHVCPYHAWAYGSDGKLLSAPRMKNTGFDLKACALPAFHSRVHNGFIYTSLSDVPDPFDVADLDVLIAPYQPENFRHIHTTTEMWNCNWKALVENFMEGYHLSVVHPETLHHYTPTGLSRKGPSGAGFTSYFANYPDSAAGRGTGAAGLSEKEKKRSTLF
;
A
#
# COMPACT_ATOMS: atom_id res chain seq x y z
N ARG A 1 -3.49 -17.04 -1.25
CA ARG A 1 -4.18 -18.22 -1.79
C ARG A 1 -3.19 -19.37 -2.02
N ALA A 2 -3.69 -20.59 -2.15
CA ALA A 2 -2.84 -21.77 -2.38
C ALA A 2 -2.06 -21.71 -3.73
N ASP A 3 -2.52 -20.92 -4.67
CA ASP A 3 -1.91 -20.66 -5.97
C ASP A 3 -1.00 -19.41 -5.96
N ASN A 4 -0.67 -18.90 -4.77
CA ASN A 4 0.09 -17.66 -4.55
C ASN A 4 -0.53 -16.39 -5.20
N SER A 5 -1.77 -16.46 -5.69
CA SER A 5 -2.44 -15.28 -6.23
C SER A 5 -2.95 -14.37 -5.10
N VAL A 6 -2.91 -13.07 -5.32
CA VAL A 6 -3.49 -12.05 -4.45
C VAL A 6 -4.89 -11.68 -4.96
N ARG A 7 -5.81 -11.46 -4.04
CA ARG A 7 -7.14 -10.90 -4.31
C ARG A 7 -7.49 -9.84 -3.29
N VAL A 8 -8.08 -8.77 -3.74
CA VAL A 8 -8.67 -7.74 -2.87
C VAL A 8 -10.17 -7.96 -2.83
N LEU A 9 -10.71 -8.19 -1.65
CA LEU A 9 -12.12 -8.48 -1.42
C LEU A 9 -12.71 -7.44 -0.47
N SER A 10 -13.99 -7.13 -0.64
CA SER A 10 -14.72 -6.36 0.36
C SER A 10 -14.68 -7.09 1.70
N ASN A 11 -14.34 -6.39 2.77
CA ASN A 11 -14.36 -6.94 4.13
C ASN A 11 -15.73 -6.80 4.82
N ALA A 12 -16.79 -6.50 4.06
CA ALA A 12 -18.14 -6.33 4.58
C ALA A 12 -18.98 -7.59 4.30
N CYS A 13 -19.39 -8.29 5.36
CA CYS A 13 -20.27 -9.45 5.27
C CYS A 13 -21.56 -9.10 4.52
N ARG A 14 -21.92 -9.89 3.51
CA ARG A 14 -23.09 -9.66 2.65
C ARG A 14 -24.43 -9.79 3.39
N HIS A 15 -24.41 -10.27 4.64
CA HIS A 15 -25.60 -10.31 5.47
C HIS A 15 -25.94 -8.94 6.07
N ARG A 16 -25.02 -8.36 6.89
CA ARG A 16 -25.25 -7.10 7.62
C ARG A 16 -23.99 -6.23 7.75
N GLY A 17 -23.06 -6.30 6.81
CA GLY A 17 -21.92 -5.39 6.71
C GLY A 17 -20.81 -5.58 7.76
N MET A 18 -20.92 -6.56 8.67
CA MET A 18 -19.88 -6.79 9.68
C MET A 18 -18.55 -7.18 9.02
N PRO A 19 -17.41 -6.64 9.48
CA PRO A 19 -16.09 -7.08 9.00
C PRO A 19 -15.92 -8.60 9.20
N VAL A 20 -15.49 -9.29 8.13
CA VAL A 20 -15.31 -10.76 8.15
C VAL A 20 -13.89 -11.20 8.53
N ALA A 21 -12.91 -10.29 8.41
CA ALA A 21 -11.52 -10.53 8.76
C ALA A 21 -10.91 -9.31 9.44
N GLN A 22 -10.00 -9.54 10.40
CA GLN A 22 -9.22 -8.50 11.06
C GLN A 22 -7.78 -8.98 11.24
N GLY A 23 -6.82 -8.05 11.11
CA GLY A 23 -5.40 -8.36 11.26
C GLY A 23 -4.85 -9.21 10.12
N ALA A 24 -3.79 -9.96 10.42
CA ALA A 24 -3.10 -10.84 9.49
C ALA A 24 -3.10 -12.28 10.02
N GLY A 25 -3.07 -13.24 9.10
CA GLY A 25 -3.05 -14.64 9.50
C GLY A 25 -3.17 -15.60 8.31
N ASN A 26 -3.23 -16.89 8.60
CA ASN A 26 -3.42 -17.94 7.62
C ASN A 26 -4.75 -18.65 7.91
N ALA A 27 -5.75 -18.38 7.07
CA ALA A 27 -7.08 -18.97 7.22
C ALA A 27 -7.56 -19.58 5.89
N ARG A 28 -8.13 -20.78 5.96
CA ARG A 28 -8.75 -21.41 4.79
C ARG A 28 -10.11 -20.80 4.43
N ARG A 29 -10.76 -20.15 5.41
CA ARG A 29 -12.04 -19.47 5.27
C ARG A 29 -12.15 -18.32 6.26
N HIS A 30 -12.89 -17.32 5.93
CA HIS A 30 -13.21 -16.19 6.79
C HIS A 30 -14.64 -16.36 7.32
N VAL A 31 -14.80 -16.36 8.63
CA VAL A 31 -16.11 -16.57 9.29
C VAL A 31 -16.56 -15.27 9.93
N CYS A 32 -17.69 -14.74 9.48
CA CYS A 32 -18.28 -13.53 10.04
C CYS A 32 -18.61 -13.76 11.54
N PRO A 33 -18.10 -12.91 12.44
CA PRO A 33 -18.32 -13.10 13.88
C PRO A 33 -19.75 -12.84 14.31
N TYR A 34 -20.62 -12.27 13.46
CA TYR A 34 -21.98 -11.94 13.82
C TYR A 34 -22.94 -13.14 13.69
N HIS A 35 -23.02 -13.77 12.51
CA HIS A 35 -23.96 -14.89 12.26
C HIS A 35 -23.29 -16.09 11.60
N ALA A 36 -21.96 -16.21 11.72
CA ALA A 36 -21.16 -17.32 11.22
C ALA A 36 -21.29 -17.60 9.71
N TRP A 37 -21.62 -16.58 8.91
CA TRP A 37 -21.49 -16.72 7.46
C TRP A 37 -20.02 -16.93 7.11
N ALA A 38 -19.70 -17.97 6.35
CA ALA A 38 -18.34 -18.35 6.06
C ALA A 38 -18.02 -18.16 4.57
N TYR A 39 -16.93 -17.48 4.29
CA TYR A 39 -16.45 -17.15 2.95
C TYR A 39 -15.13 -17.83 2.68
N GLY A 40 -14.94 -18.30 1.45
CA GLY A 40 -13.66 -18.79 0.96
C GLY A 40 -12.66 -17.66 0.67
N SER A 41 -11.39 -18.02 0.46
CA SER A 41 -10.34 -17.09 0.04
C SER A 41 -10.59 -16.48 -1.36
N ASP A 42 -11.54 -17.02 -2.11
CA ASP A 42 -12.02 -16.49 -3.39
C ASP A 42 -13.23 -15.56 -3.26
N GLY A 43 -13.68 -15.31 -2.03
CA GLY A 43 -14.84 -14.49 -1.72
C GLY A 43 -16.19 -15.20 -1.79
N LYS A 44 -16.26 -16.44 -2.28
CA LYS A 44 -17.53 -17.17 -2.35
C LYS A 44 -18.09 -17.44 -0.97
N LEU A 45 -19.40 -17.28 -0.82
CA LEU A 45 -20.10 -17.70 0.38
C LEU A 45 -20.20 -19.25 0.41
N LEU A 46 -19.54 -19.87 1.38
CA LEU A 46 -19.46 -21.32 1.53
C LEU A 46 -20.59 -21.86 2.38
N SER A 47 -21.01 -21.10 3.40
CA SER A 47 -22.12 -21.48 4.28
C SER A 47 -22.81 -20.28 4.89
N ALA A 48 -24.12 -20.39 5.07
CA ALA A 48 -24.97 -19.42 5.76
C ALA A 48 -25.88 -20.23 6.71
N PRO A 49 -25.56 -20.28 8.02
CA PRO A 49 -26.35 -21.05 8.98
C PRO A 49 -27.83 -20.64 8.99
N ARG A 50 -28.71 -21.61 9.13
CA ARG A 50 -30.18 -21.45 9.15
C ARG A 50 -30.83 -20.98 7.85
N MET A 51 -30.05 -20.81 6.77
CA MET A 51 -30.57 -20.45 5.44
C MET A 51 -30.89 -21.66 4.55
N LYS A 52 -30.62 -22.89 5.06
CA LYS A 52 -30.95 -24.12 4.35
C LYS A 52 -32.47 -24.26 4.17
N ASN A 53 -32.90 -24.65 2.99
CA ASN A 53 -34.33 -24.85 2.61
C ASN A 53 -35.17 -23.55 2.56
N THR A 54 -34.55 -22.38 2.54
CA THR A 54 -35.29 -21.08 2.40
C THR A 54 -35.35 -20.58 0.95
N GLY A 55 -34.80 -21.33 -0.02
CA GLY A 55 -34.62 -20.85 -1.39
C GLY A 55 -33.45 -19.84 -1.54
N PHE A 56 -32.64 -19.66 -0.48
CA PHE A 56 -31.55 -18.72 -0.47
C PHE A 56 -30.40 -19.17 -1.38
N ASP A 57 -29.99 -18.30 -2.33
CA ASP A 57 -28.86 -18.58 -3.22
C ASP A 57 -27.54 -18.09 -2.60
N LEU A 58 -26.72 -19.02 -2.13
CA LEU A 58 -25.38 -18.75 -1.62
C LEU A 58 -24.49 -18.05 -2.66
N LYS A 59 -24.65 -18.37 -3.94
CA LYS A 59 -23.78 -17.82 -5.01
C LYS A 59 -23.99 -16.34 -5.23
N ALA A 60 -25.21 -15.84 -4.99
CA ALA A 60 -25.54 -14.43 -5.10
C ALA A 60 -24.91 -13.56 -3.99
N CYS A 61 -24.39 -14.17 -2.94
CA CYS A 61 -23.88 -13.47 -1.76
C CYS A 61 -22.36 -13.57 -1.56
N ALA A 62 -21.60 -13.71 -2.66
CA ALA A 62 -20.14 -13.62 -2.60
C ALA A 62 -19.68 -12.22 -2.14
N LEU A 63 -18.54 -12.15 -1.46
CA LEU A 63 -17.88 -10.87 -1.21
C LEU A 63 -17.46 -10.23 -2.54
N PRO A 64 -17.77 -8.96 -2.79
CA PRO A 64 -17.26 -8.25 -3.96
C PRO A 64 -15.73 -8.35 -4.04
N ALA A 65 -15.23 -8.70 -5.21
CA ALA A 65 -13.80 -8.68 -5.52
C ALA A 65 -13.50 -7.41 -6.32
N PHE A 66 -12.41 -6.74 -5.96
CA PHE A 66 -11.96 -5.54 -6.67
C PHE A 66 -10.88 -5.91 -7.68
N HIS A 67 -10.81 -5.16 -8.78
CA HIS A 67 -9.71 -5.26 -9.72
C HIS A 67 -8.40 -4.99 -8.98
N SER A 68 -7.46 -5.91 -9.07
CA SER A 68 -6.18 -5.78 -8.37
C SER A 68 -5.03 -6.35 -9.18
N ARG A 69 -3.86 -5.76 -9.02
CA ARG A 69 -2.61 -6.20 -9.64
C ARG A 69 -1.48 -6.08 -8.64
N VAL A 70 -0.62 -7.08 -8.59
CA VAL A 70 0.65 -7.03 -7.85
C VAL A 70 1.74 -6.58 -8.82
N HIS A 71 2.48 -5.55 -8.44
CA HIS A 71 3.58 -5.03 -9.25
C HIS A 71 4.62 -4.40 -8.32
N ASN A 72 5.89 -4.76 -8.49
CA ASN A 72 7.02 -4.28 -7.67
C ASN A 72 6.75 -4.39 -6.15
N GLY A 73 6.13 -5.49 -5.69
CA GLY A 73 5.82 -5.70 -4.26
C GLY A 73 4.59 -4.95 -3.74
N PHE A 74 3.99 -4.06 -4.53
CA PHE A 74 2.77 -3.33 -4.18
C PHE A 74 1.52 -3.99 -4.74
N ILE A 75 0.41 -3.84 -4.02
CA ILE A 75 -0.91 -4.28 -4.46
C ILE A 75 -1.70 -3.05 -4.90
N TYR A 76 -1.87 -2.88 -6.20
CA TYR A 76 -2.73 -1.85 -6.77
C TYR A 76 -4.16 -2.37 -6.87
N THR A 77 -5.13 -1.53 -6.54
CA THR A 77 -6.54 -1.89 -6.63
C THR A 77 -7.39 -0.73 -7.13
N SER A 78 -8.45 -1.04 -7.87
CA SER A 78 -9.46 -0.08 -8.30
C SER A 78 -10.83 -0.47 -7.76
N LEU A 79 -11.60 0.54 -7.33
CA LEU A 79 -13.00 0.38 -6.94
C LEU A 79 -13.96 0.57 -8.12
N SER A 80 -13.43 0.94 -9.30
CA SER A 80 -14.22 1.08 -10.52
C SER A 80 -14.56 -0.30 -11.10
N ASP A 81 -15.77 -0.45 -11.64
CA ASP A 81 -16.18 -1.64 -12.38
C ASP A 81 -15.42 -1.77 -13.71
N VAL A 82 -14.99 -0.64 -14.26
CA VAL A 82 -14.14 -0.55 -15.46
C VAL A 82 -12.92 0.29 -15.10
N PRO A 83 -11.85 -0.32 -14.59
CA PRO A 83 -10.66 0.41 -14.20
C PRO A 83 -9.93 0.95 -15.43
N ASP A 84 -9.27 2.10 -15.27
CA ASP A 84 -8.33 2.60 -16.25
C ASP A 84 -7.20 1.59 -16.52
N PRO A 85 -6.58 1.63 -17.70
CA PRO A 85 -5.40 0.82 -17.98
C PRO A 85 -4.33 1.01 -16.90
N PHE A 86 -3.76 -0.09 -16.44
CA PHE A 86 -2.67 -0.05 -15.48
C PHE A 86 -1.39 0.35 -16.20
N ASP A 87 -1.04 1.61 -16.11
CA ASP A 87 0.19 2.17 -16.66
C ASP A 87 1.02 2.79 -15.53
N VAL A 88 2.17 2.21 -15.26
CA VAL A 88 3.13 2.64 -14.25
C VAL A 88 4.56 2.73 -14.81
N ALA A 89 4.71 2.77 -16.12
CA ALA A 89 6.03 2.75 -16.76
C ALA A 89 6.94 3.89 -16.28
N ASP A 90 6.41 5.10 -16.16
CA ASP A 90 7.16 6.24 -15.65
C ASP A 90 7.52 6.10 -14.16
N LEU A 91 6.63 5.49 -13.37
CA LEU A 91 6.89 5.21 -11.96
C LEU A 91 7.95 4.12 -11.80
N ASP A 92 7.91 3.10 -12.64
CA ASP A 92 8.87 1.98 -12.60
C ASP A 92 10.32 2.46 -12.79
N VAL A 93 10.55 3.44 -13.64
CA VAL A 93 11.88 4.04 -13.79
C VAL A 93 12.42 4.58 -12.45
N LEU A 94 11.54 4.99 -11.55
CA LEU A 94 11.91 5.56 -10.26
C LEU A 94 12.07 4.50 -9.17
N ILE A 95 11.20 3.50 -9.13
CA ILE A 95 11.09 2.56 -7.99
C ILE A 95 11.71 1.19 -8.24
N ALA A 96 11.66 0.67 -9.49
CA ALA A 96 12.18 -0.67 -9.78
C ALA A 96 13.68 -0.86 -9.42
N PRO A 97 14.57 0.15 -9.55
CA PRO A 97 15.96 -0.01 -9.13
C PRO A 97 16.14 -0.37 -7.64
N TYR A 98 15.17 -0.01 -6.80
CA TYR A 98 15.20 -0.33 -5.36
C TYR A 98 14.68 -1.74 -5.03
N GLN A 99 14.10 -2.46 -6.00
CA GLN A 99 13.59 -3.82 -5.86
C GLN A 99 12.63 -3.95 -4.65
N PRO A 100 11.56 -3.16 -4.56
CA PRO A 100 10.69 -3.14 -3.38
C PRO A 100 9.98 -4.48 -3.15
N GLU A 101 9.87 -5.35 -4.15
CA GLU A 101 9.37 -6.72 -4.02
C GLU A 101 10.22 -7.59 -3.08
N ASN A 102 11.47 -7.21 -2.85
CA ASN A 102 12.39 -7.87 -1.92
C ASN A 102 12.36 -7.26 -0.51
N PHE A 103 11.62 -6.18 -0.31
CA PHE A 103 11.52 -5.54 1.00
C PHE A 103 10.77 -6.44 1.97
N ARG A 104 11.16 -6.36 3.24
CA ARG A 104 10.50 -7.08 4.32
C ARG A 104 9.92 -6.07 5.30
N HIS A 105 8.67 -6.29 5.67
CA HIS A 105 8.05 -5.52 6.73
C HIS A 105 8.78 -5.76 8.05
N ILE A 106 9.22 -4.69 8.71
CA ILE A 106 9.94 -4.74 9.99
C ILE A 106 9.16 -4.11 11.14
N HIS A 107 8.35 -3.09 10.87
CA HIS A 107 7.59 -2.38 11.89
C HIS A 107 6.41 -1.62 11.30
N THR A 108 5.36 -1.44 12.10
CA THR A 108 4.23 -0.56 11.78
C THR A 108 3.98 0.40 12.94
N THR A 109 3.91 1.68 12.64
CA THR A 109 3.40 2.71 13.56
C THR A 109 2.05 3.21 13.03
N THR A 110 1.10 3.42 13.94
CA THR A 110 -0.20 4.01 13.60
C THR A 110 -0.43 5.23 14.48
N GLU A 111 -0.64 6.36 13.86
CA GLU A 111 -0.90 7.63 14.54
C GLU A 111 -2.17 8.28 13.99
N MET A 112 -2.89 8.98 14.86
CA MET A 112 -4.08 9.75 14.47
C MET A 112 -3.71 11.24 14.41
N TRP A 113 -3.80 11.80 13.20
CA TRP A 113 -3.50 13.21 12.94
C TRP A 113 -4.80 13.96 12.63
N ASN A 114 -5.07 15.02 13.38
CA ASN A 114 -6.28 15.83 13.20
C ASN A 114 -6.11 16.84 12.05
N CYS A 115 -5.93 16.34 10.84
CA CYS A 115 -5.76 17.16 9.65
C CYS A 115 -6.33 16.45 8.41
N ASN A 116 -6.48 17.18 7.31
CA ASN A 116 -6.76 16.57 6.02
C ASN A 116 -5.53 15.81 5.52
N TRP A 117 -5.71 14.58 5.05
CA TRP A 117 -4.60 13.76 4.53
C TRP A 117 -3.80 14.44 3.41
N LYS A 118 -4.45 15.29 2.59
CA LYS A 118 -3.77 16.04 1.52
C LYS A 118 -2.73 17.00 2.08
N ALA A 119 -3.07 17.74 3.16
CA ALA A 119 -2.11 18.62 3.83
C ALA A 119 -0.92 17.84 4.40
N LEU A 120 -1.17 16.63 4.91
CA LEU A 120 -0.11 15.76 5.38
C LEU A 120 0.82 15.32 4.23
N VAL A 121 0.25 14.89 3.12
CA VAL A 121 1.03 14.52 1.92
C VAL A 121 1.85 15.72 1.42
N GLU A 122 1.26 16.91 1.31
CA GLU A 122 1.96 18.13 0.88
C GLU A 122 3.16 18.44 1.79
N ASN A 123 2.98 18.30 3.11
CA ASN A 123 4.07 18.49 4.07
C ASN A 123 5.23 17.49 3.88
N PHE A 124 4.92 16.22 3.54
CA PHE A 124 5.95 15.21 3.29
C PHE A 124 6.59 15.32 1.89
N MET A 125 5.96 16.05 0.97
CA MET A 125 6.45 16.25 -0.40
C MET A 125 7.31 17.51 -0.57
N GLU A 126 7.79 18.09 0.53
CA GLU A 126 8.70 19.23 0.53
C GLU A 126 9.73 19.12 1.67
N GLY A 127 10.84 19.80 1.55
CA GLY A 127 11.90 19.84 2.56
C GLY A 127 12.22 21.25 3.05
N TYR A 128 11.38 22.23 2.71
CA TYR A 128 11.67 23.65 3.01
C TYR A 128 11.64 23.91 4.53
N HIS A 129 10.74 23.26 5.26
CA HIS A 129 10.61 23.42 6.70
C HIS A 129 11.71 22.70 7.52
N LEU A 130 12.45 21.77 6.92
CA LEU A 130 13.38 20.89 7.67
C LEU A 130 14.45 21.65 8.43
N SER A 131 14.97 22.75 7.86
CA SER A 131 16.03 23.54 8.51
C SER A 131 15.56 24.30 9.74
N VAL A 132 14.26 24.53 9.89
CA VAL A 132 13.67 25.31 10.99
C VAL A 132 12.94 24.41 11.99
N VAL A 133 12.15 23.47 11.49
CA VAL A 133 11.30 22.60 12.33
C VAL A 133 12.06 21.37 12.80
N HIS A 134 12.97 20.85 11.98
CA HIS A 134 13.71 19.61 12.25
C HIS A 134 15.24 19.78 12.19
N PRO A 135 15.84 20.86 12.77
CA PRO A 135 17.26 21.17 12.58
C PRO A 135 18.19 20.08 13.11
N GLU A 136 17.85 19.48 14.26
CA GLU A 136 18.64 18.48 14.97
C GLU A 136 18.37 17.05 14.50
N THR A 137 17.34 16.84 13.66
CA THR A 137 16.90 15.50 13.23
C THR A 137 16.97 15.36 11.72
N LEU A 138 15.89 15.60 11.00
CA LEU A 138 15.80 15.33 9.56
C LEU A 138 16.75 16.21 8.73
N HIS A 139 16.90 17.49 9.07
CA HIS A 139 17.78 18.40 8.33
C HIS A 139 19.25 17.95 8.33
N HIS A 140 19.69 17.31 9.38
CA HIS A 140 21.04 16.75 9.47
C HIS A 140 21.31 15.66 8.44
N TYR A 141 20.30 14.84 8.15
CA TYR A 141 20.41 13.73 7.20
C TYR A 141 20.00 14.11 5.78
N THR A 142 18.98 14.95 5.66
CA THR A 142 18.39 15.36 4.38
C THR A 142 18.23 16.89 4.35
N PRO A 143 19.34 17.61 4.17
CA PRO A 143 19.34 19.07 4.18
C PRO A 143 18.33 19.65 3.19
N THR A 144 17.64 20.71 3.60
CA THR A 144 16.68 21.46 2.77
C THR A 144 17.20 21.75 1.35
N GLY A 145 18.47 22.17 1.23
CA GLY A 145 19.09 22.47 -0.06
C GLY A 145 19.30 21.27 -0.99
N LEU A 146 19.20 20.04 -0.47
CA LEU A 146 19.33 18.80 -1.24
C LEU A 146 17.97 18.14 -1.53
N SER A 147 16.90 18.74 -1.05
CA SER A 147 15.54 18.29 -1.30
C SER A 147 15.01 18.91 -2.59
N ARG A 148 14.30 18.13 -3.39
CA ARG A 148 13.75 18.59 -4.67
C ARG A 148 12.59 17.76 -5.15
N LYS A 149 11.73 18.40 -5.94
CA LYS A 149 10.69 17.67 -6.68
C LYS A 149 11.34 16.76 -7.72
N GLY A 150 10.88 15.54 -7.80
CA GLY A 150 11.25 14.57 -8.81
C GLY A 150 10.35 14.60 -10.04
N PRO A 151 10.53 13.66 -10.97
CA PRO A 151 9.60 13.45 -12.08
C PRO A 151 8.19 13.20 -11.58
N SER A 152 7.20 13.53 -12.41
CA SER A 152 5.79 13.27 -12.15
C SER A 152 5.14 12.68 -13.38
N GLY A 153 4.16 11.82 -13.21
CA GLY A 153 3.35 11.21 -14.26
C GLY A 153 1.87 11.48 -14.05
N ALA A 154 1.02 10.86 -14.86
CA ALA A 154 -0.43 11.04 -14.81
C ALA A 154 -1.06 10.61 -13.49
N GLY A 155 -0.50 9.59 -12.83
CA GLY A 155 -1.05 9.01 -11.60
C GLY A 155 -0.14 9.15 -10.37
N PHE A 156 0.97 9.88 -10.46
CA PHE A 156 1.90 10.04 -9.35
C PHE A 156 2.66 11.37 -9.41
N THR A 157 3.19 11.74 -8.27
CA THR A 157 4.25 12.76 -8.14
C THR A 157 5.37 12.18 -7.29
N SER A 158 6.59 12.68 -7.46
CA SER A 158 7.73 12.21 -6.68
C SER A 158 8.52 13.36 -6.06
N TYR A 159 9.15 13.07 -4.94
CA TYR A 159 10.00 13.97 -4.19
C TYR A 159 11.27 13.22 -3.78
N PHE A 160 12.40 13.92 -3.84
CA PHE A 160 13.69 13.39 -3.45
C PHE A 160 14.27 14.18 -2.29
N ALA A 161 14.61 13.49 -1.21
CA ALA A 161 15.44 14.01 -0.15
C ALA A 161 16.78 13.28 -0.20
N ASN A 162 17.84 13.99 -0.61
CA ASN A 162 19.17 13.39 -0.78
C ASN A 162 20.00 13.54 0.49
N TYR A 163 20.87 12.57 0.73
CA TYR A 163 21.92 12.68 1.72
C TYR A 163 23.01 13.66 1.26
N PRO A 164 23.64 14.40 2.19
CA PRO A 164 24.87 15.13 1.90
C PRO A 164 26.03 14.15 1.61
N ASP A 165 27.06 14.63 0.93
CA ASP A 165 28.23 13.79 0.61
C ASP A 165 28.92 13.20 1.84
N SER A 166 28.88 13.92 2.97
CA SER A 166 29.37 13.44 4.28
C SER A 166 28.62 12.22 4.83
N ALA A 167 27.40 11.96 4.34
CA ALA A 167 26.58 10.80 4.70
C ALA A 167 26.50 9.77 3.56
N ALA A 168 27.33 9.89 2.53
CA ALA A 168 27.39 8.94 1.43
C ALA A 168 27.65 7.51 1.98
N GLY A 169 26.87 6.55 1.52
CA GLY A 169 26.93 5.16 2.00
C GLY A 169 25.88 4.79 3.05
N ARG A 170 25.11 5.74 3.59
CA ARG A 170 23.97 5.46 4.47
C ARG A 170 22.66 5.18 3.72
N GLY A 171 22.69 5.25 2.39
CA GLY A 171 21.54 4.95 1.54
C GLY A 171 21.17 3.46 1.55
N THR A 172 20.13 3.13 0.84
CA THR A 172 19.67 1.74 0.68
C THR A 172 20.82 0.86 0.18
N GLY A 173 21.10 -0.22 0.87
CA GLY A 173 22.12 -1.20 0.47
C GLY A 173 21.71 -2.09 -0.71
N ALA A 174 20.70 -1.71 -1.50
CA ALA A 174 20.24 -2.49 -2.64
C ALA A 174 21.32 -2.58 -3.71
N ALA A 175 21.61 -3.78 -4.16
CA ALA A 175 22.55 -4.02 -5.26
C ALA A 175 21.98 -3.44 -6.57
N GLY A 176 22.86 -2.86 -7.40
CA GLY A 176 22.49 -2.35 -8.73
C GLY A 176 22.06 -0.87 -8.76
N LEU A 177 22.01 -0.18 -7.63
CA LEU A 177 21.76 1.26 -7.61
C LEU A 177 22.95 2.06 -8.17
N SER A 178 22.65 3.07 -8.98
CA SER A 178 23.62 4.08 -9.40
C SER A 178 24.04 4.95 -8.21
N GLU A 179 25.19 5.62 -8.32
CA GLU A 179 25.66 6.55 -7.27
C GLU A 179 24.64 7.65 -6.94
N LYS A 180 23.87 8.10 -7.93
CA LYS A 180 22.81 9.07 -7.74
C LYS A 180 21.64 8.50 -6.91
N GLU A 181 21.30 7.24 -7.13
CA GLU A 181 20.21 6.56 -6.40
C GLU A 181 20.63 6.19 -4.98
N LYS A 182 21.88 5.81 -4.77
CA LYS A 182 22.43 5.56 -3.43
C LYS A 182 22.38 6.80 -2.52
N LYS A 183 22.43 8.00 -3.09
CA LYS A 183 22.35 9.26 -2.34
C LYS A 183 20.92 9.65 -1.95
N ARG A 184 19.89 9.00 -2.47
CA ARG A 184 18.51 9.29 -2.09
C ARG A 184 18.17 8.65 -0.76
N SER A 185 17.69 9.45 0.19
CA SER A 185 17.22 8.95 1.48
C SER A 185 15.76 8.51 1.42
N THR A 186 14.97 9.22 0.62
CA THR A 186 13.53 9.05 0.55
C THR A 186 13.04 9.25 -0.88
N LEU A 187 12.12 8.39 -1.30
CA LEU A 187 11.39 8.47 -2.54
C LEU A 187 9.89 8.40 -2.23
N PHE A 188 9.13 9.40 -2.63
CA PHE A 188 7.67 9.47 -2.51
C PHE A 188 7.01 9.76 -3.86
#